data_60048447e407c76f798cfa58e4ca85c0
#
_entry.id   60048447e407c76f798cfa58e4ca85c0
#
_cell.length_a   1.000
_cell.length_b   1.000
_cell.length_c   1.000
_cell.angle_alpha   90.00
_cell.angle_beta   90.00
_cell.angle_gamma   90.00
#
_symmetry.space_group_name_H-M   'P 1'
#
loop_
_entity.id
_entity.type
_entity.pdbx_description
1 polymer ?
#
loop_
_entity_poly.entity_id
_entity_poly.type
_entity_poly.pdbx_seq_one_letter_code
_entity_poly.pdbx_strand_id
1 'polypeptide(L)'
;MAFQPPRVALLIETSRSYGRSVLHGVARYSRLHGPWNFLLTPGDFAQAPPQMRDWHGDGVIARTLDQQMAETLLEMEIPTVFLDYPVDNLPRQKYRKERCVDLTSDSVGAAQMAANYLLGKGLTRFAYAGYPFQRWSISR
;
A
#
# COMPACT_ATOMS: atom_id res chain seq x y z
N MET A 1 1.30 -29.76 -17.31
CA MET A 1 1.19 -28.31 -17.52
C MET A 1 2.44 -27.65 -16.99
N ALA A 2 3.11 -26.81 -17.76
CA ALA A 2 4.28 -26.08 -17.29
C ALA A 2 3.82 -25.05 -16.25
N PHE A 3 4.49 -24.98 -15.11
CA PHE A 3 4.24 -23.97 -14.08
C PHE A 3 4.54 -22.58 -14.68
N GLN A 4 3.53 -21.72 -14.75
CA GLN A 4 3.73 -20.33 -15.11
C GLN A 4 3.75 -19.48 -13.82
N PRO A 5 4.86 -18.76 -13.55
CA PRO A 5 4.94 -17.90 -12.40
C PRO A 5 3.86 -16.80 -12.43
N PRO A 6 3.18 -16.51 -11.31
CA PRO A 6 2.23 -15.42 -11.23
C PRO A 6 2.85 -14.08 -11.65
N ARG A 7 2.09 -13.28 -12.38
CA ARG A 7 2.47 -11.95 -12.85
C ARG A 7 1.87 -10.91 -11.91
N VAL A 8 2.72 -10.21 -11.17
CA VAL A 8 2.29 -9.26 -10.12
C VAL A 8 2.80 -7.86 -10.45
N ALA A 9 1.91 -6.90 -10.53
CA ALA A 9 2.27 -5.49 -10.67
C ALA A 9 2.56 -4.88 -9.29
N LEU A 10 3.67 -4.15 -9.19
CA LEU A 10 4.11 -3.45 -7.98
C LEU A 10 4.06 -1.95 -8.26
N LEU A 11 2.98 -1.30 -7.82
CA LEU A 11 2.75 0.14 -7.94
C LEU A 11 3.14 0.79 -6.61
N ILE A 12 4.44 0.81 -6.33
CA ILE A 12 5.01 1.25 -5.06
C ILE A 12 6.14 2.22 -5.37
N GLU A 13 6.13 3.37 -4.70
CA GLU A 13 7.21 4.35 -4.85
C GLU A 13 8.56 3.77 -4.42
N THR A 14 9.59 4.03 -5.19
CA THR A 14 10.97 3.58 -4.91
C THR A 14 11.83 4.65 -4.27
N SER A 15 11.35 5.90 -4.29
CA SER A 15 12.09 7.07 -3.77
C SER A 15 12.22 7.08 -2.24
N ARG A 16 11.31 6.44 -1.51
CA ARG A 16 11.25 6.44 -0.05
C ARG A 16 11.63 5.10 0.57
N SER A 17 12.14 5.14 1.81
CA SER A 17 12.56 3.94 2.54
C SER A 17 11.44 2.95 2.78
N TYR A 18 10.22 3.43 3.07
CA TYR A 18 9.06 2.56 3.28
C TYR A 18 8.75 1.72 2.03
N GLY A 19 8.62 2.36 0.87
CA GLY A 19 8.35 1.64 -0.38
C GLY A 19 9.44 0.62 -0.71
N ARG A 20 10.72 1.00 -0.55
CA ARG A 20 11.83 0.06 -0.73
C ARG A 20 11.77 -1.13 0.23
N SER A 21 11.42 -0.90 1.50
CA SER A 21 11.28 -1.97 2.49
C SER A 21 10.15 -2.93 2.13
N VAL A 22 9.02 -2.43 1.64
CA VAL A 22 7.92 -3.26 1.14
C VAL A 22 8.38 -4.10 -0.05
N LEU A 23 9.04 -3.49 -1.03
CA LEU A 23 9.55 -4.19 -2.21
C LEU A 23 10.53 -5.30 -1.83
N HIS A 24 11.41 -5.07 -0.86
CA HIS A 24 12.31 -6.10 -0.32
C HIS A 24 11.53 -7.25 0.34
N GLY A 25 10.46 -6.94 1.10
CA GLY A 25 9.58 -7.93 1.69
C GLY A 25 8.90 -8.81 0.64
N VAL A 26 8.33 -8.19 -0.39
CA VAL A 26 7.67 -8.88 -1.51
C VAL A 26 8.67 -9.78 -2.26
N ALA A 27 9.86 -9.28 -2.57
CA ALA A 27 10.89 -10.05 -3.25
C ALA A 27 11.36 -11.24 -2.40
N ARG A 28 11.48 -11.07 -1.08
CA ARG A 28 11.81 -12.15 -0.16
C ARG A 28 10.71 -13.21 -0.12
N TYR A 29 9.45 -12.79 -0.04
CA TYR A 29 8.31 -13.71 -0.04
C TYR A 29 8.27 -14.54 -1.33
N SER A 30 8.40 -13.89 -2.48
CA SER A 30 8.43 -14.57 -3.78
C SER A 30 9.54 -15.62 -3.88
N ARG A 31 10.73 -15.34 -3.35
CA ARG A 31 11.84 -16.31 -3.34
C ARG A 31 11.57 -17.53 -2.46
N LEU A 32 10.81 -17.36 -1.37
CA LEU A 32 10.53 -18.44 -0.41
C LEU A 32 9.32 -19.28 -0.80
N HIS A 33 8.35 -18.71 -1.50
CA HIS A 33 7.03 -19.33 -1.75
C HIS A 33 6.74 -19.60 -3.22
N GLY A 34 7.69 -19.36 -4.09
CA GLY A 34 7.61 -19.60 -5.52
C GLY A 34 7.92 -18.35 -6.33
N PRO A 35 8.52 -18.50 -7.51
CA PRO A 35 8.91 -17.37 -8.33
C PRO A 35 7.67 -16.61 -8.82
N TRP A 36 7.71 -15.28 -8.73
CA TRP A 36 6.75 -14.38 -9.35
C TRP A 36 7.43 -13.54 -10.42
N ASN A 37 6.70 -13.21 -11.47
CA ASN A 37 7.11 -12.24 -12.47
C ASN A 37 6.59 -10.86 -12.07
N PHE A 38 7.50 -9.91 -11.81
CA PHE A 38 7.13 -8.58 -11.37
C PHE A 38 7.10 -7.58 -12.53
N LEU A 39 6.03 -6.79 -12.58
CA LEU A 39 6.00 -5.52 -13.29
C LEU A 39 6.22 -4.41 -12.24
N LEU A 40 7.40 -3.82 -12.22
CA LEU A 40 7.71 -2.69 -11.35
C LEU A 40 7.67 -1.41 -12.18
N THR A 41 6.86 -0.47 -11.78
CA THR A 41 6.86 0.90 -12.33
C THR A 41 7.70 1.78 -11.41
N PRO A 42 8.93 2.13 -11.80
CA PRO A 42 9.73 3.08 -11.06
C PRO A 42 9.05 4.45 -11.13
N GLY A 43 8.90 5.11 -10.00
CA GLY A 43 8.30 6.44 -9.97
C GLY A 43 8.01 6.94 -8.57
N ASP A 44 7.61 8.19 -8.51
CA ASP A 44 7.04 8.82 -7.33
C ASP A 44 5.51 8.63 -7.35
N PHE A 45 4.83 8.91 -6.24
CA PHE A 45 3.39 8.73 -6.04
C PHE A 45 2.46 9.29 -7.11
N ALA A 46 2.95 10.20 -7.96
CA ALA A 46 2.14 10.93 -8.93
C ALA A 46 1.99 10.23 -10.29
N GLN A 47 2.63 9.09 -10.52
CA GLN A 47 2.61 8.44 -11.84
C GLN A 47 1.79 7.15 -11.80
N ALA A 48 0.49 7.29 -12.09
CA ALA A 48 -0.30 6.14 -12.55
C ALA A 48 0.26 5.72 -13.92
N PRO A 49 0.72 4.48 -14.08
CA PRO A 49 1.10 4.04 -15.41
C PRO A 49 -0.13 4.01 -16.31
N PRO A 50 -0.14 4.72 -17.44
CA PRO A 50 -1.24 4.68 -18.40
C PRO A 50 -1.57 3.27 -18.90
N GLN A 51 -0.61 2.36 -18.74
CA GLN A 51 -0.66 0.98 -19.22
C GLN A 51 -1.41 0.00 -18.29
N MET A 52 -1.85 0.43 -17.10
CA MET A 52 -2.52 -0.49 -16.17
C MET A 52 -3.88 -0.96 -16.64
N ARG A 53 -4.60 -0.15 -17.42
CA ARG A 53 -5.92 -0.54 -17.96
C ARG A 53 -5.89 -1.77 -18.87
N ASP A 54 -4.77 -1.94 -19.58
CA ASP A 54 -4.57 -3.05 -20.52
C ASP A 54 -3.69 -4.17 -19.91
N TRP A 55 -3.41 -4.08 -18.61
CA TRP A 55 -2.57 -5.06 -17.96
C TRP A 55 -3.37 -6.29 -17.51
N HIS A 56 -2.96 -7.45 -17.97
CA HIS A 56 -3.59 -8.75 -17.68
C HIS A 56 -2.64 -9.63 -16.86
N GLY A 57 -2.50 -9.33 -15.58
CA GLY A 57 -1.72 -10.13 -14.64
C GLY A 57 -2.60 -10.79 -13.58
N ASP A 58 -1.96 -11.44 -12.61
CA ASP A 58 -2.62 -12.25 -11.58
C ASP A 58 -2.85 -11.50 -10.28
N GLY A 59 -2.17 -10.36 -10.06
CA GLY A 59 -2.33 -9.57 -8.84
C GLY A 59 -1.66 -8.20 -8.92
N VAL A 60 -2.10 -7.29 -8.05
CA VAL A 60 -1.54 -5.95 -7.89
C VAL A 60 -1.21 -5.71 -6.43
N ILE A 61 -0.04 -5.13 -6.15
CA ILE A 61 0.27 -4.54 -4.85
C ILE A 61 0.51 -3.06 -5.10
N ALA A 62 -0.36 -2.22 -4.53
CA ALA A 62 -0.39 -0.80 -4.83
C ALA A 62 -0.33 0.05 -3.57
N ARG A 63 0.51 1.06 -3.59
CA ARG A 63 0.45 2.19 -2.66
C ARG A 63 0.08 3.42 -3.44
N THR A 64 -1.19 3.78 -3.43
CA THR A 64 -1.68 4.96 -4.15
C THR A 64 -2.04 6.05 -3.14
N LEU A 65 -1.76 7.30 -3.50
CA LEU A 65 -2.24 8.47 -2.77
C LEU A 65 -3.44 9.12 -3.46
N ASP A 66 -3.75 8.65 -4.67
CA ASP A 66 -4.82 9.16 -5.50
C ASP A 66 -6.01 8.19 -5.50
N GLN A 67 -7.17 8.70 -5.11
CA GLN A 67 -8.41 7.94 -5.07
C GLN A 67 -8.83 7.47 -6.48
N GLN A 68 -8.65 8.29 -7.50
CA GLN A 68 -9.04 7.95 -8.87
C GLN A 68 -8.24 6.74 -9.38
N MET A 69 -6.94 6.69 -9.08
CA MET A 69 -6.11 5.54 -9.41
C MET A 69 -6.55 4.29 -8.66
N ALA A 70 -6.86 4.42 -7.37
CA ALA A 70 -7.34 3.29 -6.57
C ALA A 70 -8.66 2.74 -7.12
N GLU A 71 -9.60 3.61 -7.52
CA GLU A 71 -10.85 3.21 -8.16
C GLU A 71 -10.61 2.49 -9.50
N THR A 72 -9.69 3.00 -10.32
CA THR A 72 -9.30 2.35 -11.58
C THR A 72 -8.78 0.92 -11.34
N LEU A 73 -7.92 0.72 -10.33
CA LEU A 73 -7.42 -0.60 -9.98
C LEU A 73 -8.53 -1.54 -9.50
N LEU A 74 -9.50 -1.02 -8.76
CA LEU A 74 -10.67 -1.79 -8.32
C LEU A 74 -11.57 -2.22 -9.49
N GLU A 75 -11.72 -1.37 -10.50
CA GLU A 75 -12.50 -1.65 -11.71
C GLU A 75 -11.89 -2.75 -12.58
N MET A 76 -10.59 -3.00 -12.48
CA MET A 76 -9.90 -4.07 -13.22
C MET A 76 -10.26 -5.48 -12.71
N GLU A 77 -10.94 -5.61 -11.57
CA GLU A 77 -11.33 -6.88 -10.95
C GLU A 77 -10.16 -7.87 -10.71
N ILE A 78 -8.93 -7.39 -10.69
CA ILE A 78 -7.72 -8.18 -10.40
C ILE A 78 -7.49 -8.19 -8.89
N PRO A 79 -7.05 -9.31 -8.28
CA PRO A 79 -6.68 -9.36 -6.87
C PRO A 79 -5.69 -8.24 -6.52
N THR A 80 -6.08 -7.35 -5.60
CA THR A 80 -5.32 -6.15 -5.28
C THR A 80 -5.10 -6.02 -3.77
N VAL A 81 -3.85 -5.83 -3.38
CA VAL A 81 -3.46 -5.44 -2.03
C VAL A 81 -3.12 -3.95 -2.06
N PHE A 82 -3.90 -3.15 -1.36
CA PHE A 82 -3.59 -1.74 -1.14
C PHE A 82 -2.73 -1.59 0.12
N LEU A 83 -1.78 -0.68 0.05
CA LEU A 83 -0.96 -0.24 1.19
C LEU A 83 -1.39 1.19 1.53
N ASP A 84 -2.13 1.33 2.64
CA ASP A 84 -2.72 2.60 3.07
C ASP A 84 -3.69 3.18 2.00
N TYR A 85 -4.80 2.50 1.76
CA TYR A 85 -5.84 2.99 0.82
C TYR A 85 -6.25 4.44 1.16
N PRO A 86 -6.37 5.34 0.17
CA PRO A 86 -6.47 6.79 0.41
C PRO A 86 -7.77 7.25 1.11
N VAL A 87 -8.79 6.42 1.20
CA VAL A 87 -10.06 6.74 1.90
C VAL A 87 -10.33 5.79 3.05
N ASP A 88 -11.06 6.25 4.07
CA ASP A 88 -11.28 5.52 5.33
C ASP A 88 -12.04 4.19 5.17
N ASN A 89 -12.77 4.01 4.08
CA ASN A 89 -13.50 2.79 3.80
C ASN A 89 -13.27 2.37 2.35
N LEU A 90 -12.59 1.25 2.15
CA LEU A 90 -12.61 0.57 0.86
C LEU A 90 -14.08 0.39 0.44
N PRO A 91 -14.51 0.77 -0.76
CA PRO A 91 -15.91 0.64 -1.17
C PRO A 91 -16.26 -0.83 -1.40
N ARG A 92 -16.20 -1.61 -0.32
CA ARG A 92 -16.37 -3.06 -0.28
C ARG A 92 -17.72 -3.54 -0.79
N GLN A 93 -18.72 -2.66 -0.85
CA GLN A 93 -20.04 -2.99 -1.38
C GLN A 93 -20.08 -2.96 -2.91
N LYS A 94 -19.25 -2.13 -3.53
CA LYS A 94 -19.17 -1.96 -5.00
C LYS A 94 -18.24 -3.00 -5.65
N TYR A 95 -17.15 -3.35 -4.95
CA TYR A 95 -16.13 -4.25 -5.48
C TYR A 95 -16.12 -5.55 -4.67
N ARG A 96 -15.96 -6.70 -5.33
CA ARG A 96 -15.98 -8.02 -4.68
C ARG A 96 -14.97 -8.07 -3.53
N LYS A 97 -15.48 -8.18 -2.29
CA LYS A 97 -14.68 -8.23 -1.04
C LYS A 97 -13.53 -9.23 -1.06
N GLU A 98 -13.65 -10.26 -1.86
CA GLU A 98 -12.72 -11.39 -1.93
C GLU A 98 -11.46 -11.08 -2.72
N ARG A 99 -11.44 -9.97 -3.48
CA ARG A 99 -10.32 -9.61 -4.36
C ARG A 99 -9.50 -8.41 -3.92
N CYS A 100 -9.93 -7.69 -2.91
CA CYS A 100 -9.23 -6.47 -2.47
C CYS A 100 -9.00 -6.47 -0.96
N VAL A 101 -7.78 -6.19 -0.56
CA VAL A 101 -7.34 -6.05 0.83
C VAL A 101 -6.65 -4.71 1.01
N ASP A 102 -6.98 -4.02 2.09
CA ASP A 102 -6.23 -2.84 2.54
C ASP A 102 -5.34 -3.22 3.72
N LEU A 103 -4.06 -3.04 3.56
CA LEU A 103 -3.04 -3.26 4.58
C LEU A 103 -2.57 -1.90 5.09
N THR A 104 -2.89 -1.59 6.34
CA THR A 104 -2.50 -0.32 6.97
C THR A 104 -1.62 -0.55 8.19
N SER A 105 -0.78 0.43 8.51
CA SER A 105 0.00 0.42 9.74
C SER A 105 -0.89 0.79 10.94
N ASP A 106 -0.58 0.24 12.12
CA ASP A 106 -1.21 0.65 13.38
C ASP A 106 -0.71 2.04 13.81
N SER A 107 -1.23 3.05 13.15
CA SER A 107 -0.85 4.45 13.37
C SER A 107 -1.31 4.97 14.74
N VAL A 108 -2.44 4.49 15.25
CA VAL A 108 -2.96 4.85 16.58
C VAL A 108 -2.06 4.28 17.67
N GLY A 109 -1.73 3.00 17.59
CA GLY A 109 -0.83 2.37 18.56
C GLY A 109 0.56 3.00 18.56
N ALA A 110 1.09 3.35 17.38
CA ALA A 110 2.36 4.07 17.29
C ALA A 110 2.31 5.44 17.97
N ALA A 111 1.23 6.20 17.76
CA ALA A 111 1.05 7.51 18.40
C ALA A 111 0.89 7.37 19.94
N GLN A 112 0.11 6.41 20.41
CA GLN A 112 -0.06 6.14 21.83
C GLN A 112 1.27 5.76 22.50
N MET A 113 2.06 4.92 21.84
CA MET A 113 3.38 4.53 22.34
C MET A 113 4.32 5.74 22.45
N ALA A 114 4.35 6.61 21.44
CA ALA A 114 5.14 7.83 21.46
C ALA A 114 4.69 8.79 22.57
N ALA A 115 3.38 9.02 22.69
CA ALA A 115 2.81 9.88 23.74
C ALA A 115 3.13 9.36 25.14
N ASN A 116 2.94 8.07 25.38
CA ASN A 116 3.23 7.43 26.66
C ASN A 116 4.73 7.52 27.01
N TYR A 117 5.60 7.36 26.02
CA TYR A 117 7.04 7.53 26.23
C TYR A 117 7.40 8.95 26.66
N LEU A 118 6.85 9.97 26.00
CA LEU A 118 7.07 11.39 26.35
C LEU A 118 6.54 11.70 27.75
N LEU A 119 5.32 11.25 28.08
CA LEU A 119 4.72 11.42 29.39
C LEU A 119 5.55 10.73 30.48
N GLY A 120 6.07 9.52 30.23
CA GLY A 120 6.94 8.79 31.15
C GLY A 120 8.29 9.50 31.40
N LYS A 121 8.71 10.42 30.50
CA LYS A 121 9.86 11.29 30.69
C LYS A 121 9.53 12.61 31.40
N GLY A 122 8.29 12.78 31.86
CA GLY A 122 7.82 14.00 32.51
C GLY A 122 7.49 15.14 31.55
N LEU A 123 7.49 14.88 30.23
CA LEU A 123 7.15 15.86 29.21
C LEU A 123 5.63 15.89 29.07
N THR A 124 4.99 17.01 29.47
CA THR A 124 3.53 17.17 29.45
C THR A 124 3.04 18.09 28.33
N ARG A 125 3.96 18.74 27.61
CA ARG A 125 3.64 19.67 26.52
C ARG A 125 4.41 19.24 25.28
N PHE A 126 3.69 18.64 24.34
CA PHE A 126 4.24 18.22 23.04
C PHE A 126 3.21 18.44 21.94
N ALA A 127 3.66 18.47 20.70
CA ALA A 127 2.84 18.64 19.52
C ALA A 127 3.16 17.56 18.48
N TYR A 128 2.19 17.26 17.64
CA TYR A 128 2.36 16.40 16.49
C TYR A 128 2.46 17.24 15.21
N ALA A 129 3.43 16.92 14.38
CA ALA A 129 3.57 17.47 13.03
C ALA A 129 3.46 16.31 12.02
N GLY A 130 2.52 16.42 11.10
CA GLY A 130 2.24 15.36 10.13
C GLY A 130 1.68 15.89 8.81
N TYR A 131 1.40 14.99 7.87
CA TYR A 131 0.79 15.30 6.58
C TYR A 131 -0.74 15.35 6.72
N PRO A 132 -1.39 16.49 6.41
CA PRO A 132 -2.82 16.67 6.68
C PRO A 132 -3.74 15.85 5.80
N PHE A 133 -3.26 15.29 4.69
CA PHE A 133 -4.08 14.55 3.72
C PHE A 133 -3.75 13.06 3.66
N GLN A 134 -2.91 12.55 4.57
CA GLN A 134 -2.53 11.16 4.59
C GLN A 134 -3.18 10.42 5.75
N ARG A 135 -3.96 9.37 5.44
CA ARG A 135 -4.67 8.57 6.43
C ARG A 135 -3.77 8.11 7.58
N TRP A 136 -2.60 7.54 7.27
CA TRP A 136 -1.63 7.10 8.28
C TRP A 136 -1.09 8.23 9.16
N SER A 137 -1.16 9.47 8.68
CA SER A 137 -0.75 10.66 9.44
C SER A 137 -1.90 11.24 10.26
N ILE A 138 -3.11 11.28 9.70
CA ILE A 138 -4.30 11.82 10.38
C ILE A 138 -4.72 10.94 11.56
N SER A 139 -4.54 9.63 11.45
CA SER A 139 -4.93 8.67 12.49
C SER A 139 -3.94 8.54 13.66
N ARG A 140 -2.83 9.29 13.62
CA ARG A 140 -1.88 9.41 14.73
C ARG A 140 -2.28 10.54 15.67
#